data_cee52b921a32ccda6eab4b8e8f81e8b1
#
_entry.id   cee52b921a32ccda6eab4b8e8f81e8b1
#
_cell.length_a   1.000
_cell.length_b   1.000
_cell.length_c   1.000
_cell.angle_alpha   90.00
_cell.angle_beta   90.00
_cell.angle_gamma   90.00
#
_symmetry.space_group_name_H-M   'P 1'
#
loop_
_entity.id
_entity.type
_entity.pdbx_description
1 polymer ?
#
loop_
_entity_poly.entity_id
_entity_poly.type
_entity_poly.pdbx_seq_one_letter_code
_entity_poly.pdbx_strand_id
1 'polypeptide(L)'
;MSRPKSKEMDLTVGNPFWSLLKFAIPVILGNLFQLFYTLADSVIVGKTLGADSLAAVGATSIIIYFVFCFINGFTGGFGICLGQRCGAKDEKGMRKSVAVSTLLSIIFTIVLTLICCLLAHQILRWMQIPEDISGEAYDYMFVVLLGTGATVFYNMISNMLRALGDSKTPLYFLVFSSVLNIFLDILFIVPFHMGVAGAAWATILSQFLSALFSLLVGLKNFPVLHLHREDFHDIRGTISLHLKTGFPMGFQMSVMCIGQLAMQTVVNSLGTAAVAGYTAASKA
;
A
#
# COMPACT_ATOMS: atom_id res chain seq x y z
N MET A 1 -5.60 -24.64 30.80
CA MET A 1 -5.81 -23.30 30.22
C MET A 1 -6.14 -23.49 28.75
N SER A 2 -7.38 -23.28 28.32
CA SER A 2 -7.80 -23.40 26.93
C SER A 2 -7.10 -22.31 26.10
N ARG A 3 -6.30 -22.71 25.10
CA ARG A 3 -5.75 -21.80 24.11
C ARG A 3 -6.90 -20.99 23.50
N PRO A 4 -6.82 -19.66 23.40
CA PRO A 4 -7.81 -18.90 22.66
C PRO A 4 -7.82 -19.45 21.22
N LYS A 5 -9.00 -19.83 20.71
CA LYS A 5 -9.17 -20.25 19.32
C LYS A 5 -8.73 -19.07 18.47
N SER A 6 -7.59 -19.18 17.80
CA SER A 6 -7.18 -18.21 16.77
C SER A 6 -8.31 -18.16 15.73
N LYS A 7 -8.72 -16.94 15.34
CA LYS A 7 -9.70 -16.73 14.26
C LYS A 7 -9.13 -17.03 12.87
N GLU A 8 -8.08 -17.84 12.81
CA GLU A 8 -7.42 -18.24 11.58
C GLU A 8 -8.39 -19.04 10.71
N MET A 9 -8.59 -18.62 9.48
CA MET A 9 -9.18 -19.49 8.48
C MET A 9 -8.09 -20.47 8.08
N ASP A 10 -8.18 -21.71 8.58
CA ASP A 10 -7.26 -22.77 8.15
C ASP A 10 -7.54 -23.10 6.68
N LEU A 11 -6.76 -22.49 5.78
CA LEU A 11 -6.86 -22.70 4.34
C LEU A 11 -6.34 -24.06 3.88
N THR A 12 -5.77 -24.85 4.81
CA THR A 12 -5.24 -26.19 4.51
C THR A 12 -6.30 -27.29 4.67
N VAL A 13 -7.49 -26.95 5.20
CA VAL A 13 -8.58 -27.90 5.49
C VAL A 13 -9.83 -27.54 4.68
N GLY A 14 -10.46 -28.53 4.08
CA GLY A 14 -11.72 -28.38 3.35
C GLY A 14 -11.56 -28.28 1.83
N ASN A 15 -12.62 -27.83 1.14
CA ASN A 15 -12.58 -27.67 -0.32
C ASN A 15 -11.79 -26.41 -0.68
N PRO A 16 -10.67 -26.52 -1.41
CA PRO A 16 -9.79 -25.39 -1.74
C PRO A 16 -10.51 -24.26 -2.48
N PHE A 17 -11.43 -24.60 -3.38
CA PHE A 17 -12.18 -23.60 -4.16
C PHE A 17 -13.00 -22.66 -3.28
N TRP A 18 -13.78 -23.19 -2.36
CA TRP A 18 -14.60 -22.37 -1.48
C TRP A 18 -13.77 -21.59 -0.45
N SER A 19 -12.67 -22.18 0.02
CA SER A 19 -11.74 -21.49 0.94
C SER A 19 -11.08 -20.29 0.25
N LEU A 20 -10.59 -20.47 -0.97
CA LEU A 20 -10.01 -19.40 -1.78
C LEU A 20 -11.05 -18.32 -2.13
N LEU A 21 -12.27 -18.71 -2.51
CA LEU A 21 -13.32 -17.74 -2.82
C LEU A 21 -13.70 -16.88 -1.62
N LYS A 22 -13.89 -17.48 -0.45
CA LYS A 22 -14.17 -16.75 0.80
C LYS A 22 -13.04 -15.80 1.20
N PHE A 23 -11.80 -16.16 0.91
CA PHE A 23 -10.64 -15.32 1.15
C PHE A 23 -10.52 -14.19 0.12
N ALA A 24 -10.81 -14.47 -1.15
CA ALA A 24 -10.67 -13.53 -2.25
C ALA A 24 -11.72 -12.41 -2.21
N ILE A 25 -12.97 -12.70 -1.83
CA ILE A 25 -14.04 -11.70 -1.80
C ILE A 25 -13.67 -10.45 -0.98
N PRO A 26 -13.18 -10.55 0.27
CA PRO A 26 -12.75 -9.37 1.02
C PRO A 26 -11.60 -8.61 0.35
N VAL A 27 -10.68 -9.31 -0.31
CA VAL A 27 -9.55 -8.66 -1.02
C VAL A 27 -10.06 -7.88 -2.24
N ILE A 28 -10.97 -8.48 -3.02
CA ILE A 28 -11.59 -7.82 -4.19
C ILE A 28 -12.38 -6.58 -3.75
N LEU A 29 -13.21 -6.71 -2.71
CA LEU A 29 -13.94 -5.58 -2.14
C LEU A 29 -12.98 -4.49 -1.64
N GLY A 30 -11.86 -4.86 -1.03
CA GLY A 30 -10.82 -3.91 -0.62
C GLY A 30 -10.26 -3.11 -1.79
N ASN A 31 -9.94 -3.77 -2.91
CA ASN A 31 -9.45 -3.10 -4.11
C ASN A 31 -10.50 -2.15 -4.72
N LEU A 32 -11.78 -2.53 -4.70
CA LEU A 32 -12.88 -1.65 -5.13
C LEU A 32 -13.00 -0.41 -4.22
N PHE A 33 -12.96 -0.58 -2.91
CA PHE A 33 -12.99 0.56 -1.98
C PHE A 33 -11.78 1.48 -2.18
N GLN A 34 -10.60 0.93 -2.45
CA GLN A 34 -9.42 1.72 -2.75
C GLN A 34 -9.58 2.54 -4.03
N LEU A 35 -10.22 1.99 -5.06
CA LEU A 35 -10.54 2.73 -6.28
C LEU A 35 -11.50 3.89 -5.99
N PHE A 36 -12.59 3.65 -5.24
CA PHE A 36 -13.54 4.70 -4.86
C PHE A 36 -12.90 5.82 -4.05
N TYR A 37 -12.05 5.46 -3.10
CA TYR A 37 -11.32 6.43 -2.29
C TYR A 37 -10.41 7.32 -3.16
N THR A 38 -9.65 6.73 -4.09
CA THR A 38 -8.78 7.51 -5.00
C THR A 38 -9.58 8.45 -5.91
N LEU A 39 -10.77 8.02 -6.35
CA LEU A 39 -11.67 8.87 -7.11
C LEU A 39 -12.23 10.01 -6.26
N ALA A 40 -12.63 9.74 -5.01
CA ALA A 40 -13.16 10.74 -4.09
C ALA A 40 -12.10 11.82 -3.80
N ASP A 41 -10.85 11.43 -3.50
CA ASP A 41 -9.73 12.33 -3.30
C ASP A 41 -9.52 13.27 -4.52
N SER A 42 -9.48 12.70 -5.72
CA SER A 42 -9.35 13.48 -6.96
C SER A 42 -10.52 14.47 -7.17
N VAL A 43 -11.75 14.07 -6.84
CA VAL A 43 -12.93 14.95 -6.94
C VAL A 43 -12.89 16.06 -5.89
N ILE A 44 -12.45 15.78 -4.66
CA ILE A 44 -12.31 16.78 -3.60
C ILE A 44 -11.26 17.80 -4.01
N VAL A 45 -10.05 17.37 -4.39
CA VAL A 45 -8.98 18.28 -4.86
C VAL A 45 -9.45 19.13 -6.03
N GLY A 46 -10.03 18.52 -7.07
CA GLY A 46 -10.47 19.26 -8.26
C GLY A 46 -11.60 20.26 -8.00
N LYS A 47 -12.54 19.97 -7.08
CA LYS A 47 -13.64 20.87 -6.74
C LYS A 47 -13.25 22.00 -5.77
N THR A 48 -12.29 21.73 -4.87
CA THR A 48 -11.92 22.68 -3.81
C THR A 48 -10.75 23.56 -4.17
N LEU A 49 -9.75 23.01 -4.88
CA LEU A 49 -8.51 23.72 -5.23
C LEU A 49 -8.43 24.14 -6.70
N GLY A 50 -9.24 23.54 -7.57
CA GLY A 50 -9.31 23.88 -8.98
C GLY A 50 -8.53 22.93 -9.91
N ALA A 51 -8.49 23.30 -11.20
CA ALA A 51 -7.93 22.45 -12.26
C ALA A 51 -6.39 22.37 -12.20
N ASP A 52 -5.72 23.45 -11.81
CA ASP A 52 -4.24 23.52 -11.76
C ASP A 52 -3.70 22.62 -10.66
N SER A 53 -4.30 22.64 -9.46
CA SER A 53 -3.98 21.74 -8.36
C SER A 53 -4.23 20.27 -8.70
N LEU A 54 -5.35 19.98 -9.41
CA LEU A 54 -5.62 18.63 -9.88
C LEU A 54 -4.60 18.17 -10.93
N ALA A 55 -4.15 19.08 -11.81
CA ALA A 55 -3.09 18.79 -12.77
C ALA A 55 -1.75 18.52 -12.08
N ALA A 56 -1.41 19.28 -11.04
CA ALA A 56 -0.20 19.07 -10.22
C ALA A 56 -0.19 17.68 -9.56
N VAL A 57 -1.30 17.29 -8.91
CA VAL A 57 -1.47 15.96 -8.32
C VAL A 57 -1.43 14.86 -9.39
N GLY A 58 -2.10 15.07 -10.51
CA GLY A 58 -2.12 14.15 -11.65
C GLY A 58 -0.74 13.92 -12.25
N ALA A 59 0.04 14.98 -12.45
CA ALA A 59 1.38 14.90 -13.00
C ALA A 59 2.33 14.06 -12.12
N THR A 60 2.26 14.19 -10.79
CA THR A 60 3.10 13.46 -9.85
C THR A 60 2.63 12.02 -9.60
N SER A 61 1.37 11.71 -9.91
CA SER A 61 0.74 10.40 -9.64
C SER A 61 1.50 9.22 -10.26
N ILE A 62 2.12 9.40 -11.42
CA ILE A 62 2.87 8.34 -12.13
C ILE A 62 4.04 7.85 -11.27
N ILE A 63 4.84 8.76 -10.74
CA ILE A 63 6.00 8.42 -9.91
C ILE A 63 5.56 7.83 -8.58
N ILE A 64 4.55 8.44 -7.95
CA ILE A 64 3.99 7.95 -6.69
C ILE A 64 3.46 6.51 -6.87
N TYR A 65 2.73 6.26 -7.97
CA TYR A 65 2.21 4.93 -8.29
C TYR A 65 3.34 3.92 -8.50
N PHE A 66 4.41 4.30 -9.20
CA PHE A 66 5.59 3.46 -9.39
C PHE A 66 6.23 3.07 -8.05
N VAL A 67 6.44 4.04 -7.16
CA VAL A 67 6.99 3.81 -5.81
C VAL A 67 6.06 2.89 -4.99
N PHE A 68 4.75 3.12 -5.06
CA PHE A 68 3.76 2.30 -4.34
C PHE A 68 3.67 0.88 -4.88
N CYS A 69 3.80 0.68 -6.20
CA CYS A 69 3.89 -0.66 -6.78
C CYS A 69 5.09 -1.43 -6.24
N PHE A 70 6.25 -0.78 -6.13
CA PHE A 70 7.42 -1.41 -5.55
C PHE A 70 7.21 -1.77 -4.07
N ILE A 71 6.67 -0.84 -3.26
CA ILE A 71 6.35 -1.08 -1.84
C ILE A 71 5.40 -2.27 -1.69
N ASN A 72 4.35 -2.32 -2.50
CA ASN A 72 3.35 -3.39 -2.45
C ASN A 72 3.98 -4.75 -2.78
N GLY A 73 4.76 -4.83 -3.86
CA GLY A 73 5.47 -6.06 -4.24
C GLY A 73 6.48 -6.49 -3.17
N PHE A 74 7.30 -5.56 -2.68
CA PHE A 74 8.32 -5.83 -1.67
C PHE A 74 7.73 -6.36 -0.36
N THR A 75 6.72 -5.69 0.18
CA THR A 75 6.03 -6.13 1.40
C THR A 75 5.16 -7.38 1.16
N GLY A 76 4.60 -7.54 -0.05
CA GLY A 76 3.88 -8.73 -0.47
C GLY A 76 4.76 -9.98 -0.46
N GLY A 77 6.03 -9.85 -0.90
CA GLY A 77 7.03 -10.92 -0.81
C GLY A 77 7.27 -11.40 0.63
N PHE A 78 7.21 -10.50 1.61
CA PHE A 78 7.31 -10.87 3.04
C PHE A 78 6.07 -11.66 3.49
N GLY A 79 4.88 -11.28 3.01
CA GLY A 79 3.66 -12.04 3.25
C GLY A 79 3.73 -13.47 2.71
N ILE A 80 4.37 -13.69 1.56
CA ILE A 80 4.59 -15.04 1.00
C ILE A 80 5.45 -15.87 1.94
N CYS A 81 6.58 -15.31 2.42
CA CYS A 81 7.47 -16.01 3.36
C CYS A 81 6.75 -16.41 4.65
N LEU A 82 5.94 -15.50 5.21
CA LEU A 82 5.13 -15.77 6.40
C LEU A 82 4.05 -16.81 6.12
N GLY A 83 3.35 -16.71 4.98
CA GLY A 83 2.30 -17.66 4.59
C GLY A 83 2.83 -19.08 4.39
N GLN A 84 4.02 -19.26 3.82
CA GLN A 84 4.68 -20.57 3.71
C GLN A 84 4.96 -21.18 5.08
N ARG A 85 5.44 -20.37 6.06
CA ARG A 85 5.67 -20.83 7.44
C ARG A 85 4.36 -21.15 8.16
N CYS A 86 3.33 -20.35 7.91
CA CYS A 86 1.99 -20.59 8.44
C CYS A 86 1.41 -21.92 7.92
N GLY A 87 1.50 -22.20 6.60
CA GLY A 87 1.08 -23.46 6.00
C GLY A 87 1.87 -24.67 6.51
N ALA A 88 3.16 -24.49 6.82
CA ALA A 88 4.01 -25.52 7.43
C ALA A 88 3.77 -25.69 8.95
N LYS A 89 2.92 -24.85 9.58
CA LYS A 89 2.68 -24.81 11.04
C LYS A 89 3.96 -24.62 11.87
N ASP A 90 4.95 -23.92 11.29
CA ASP A 90 6.22 -23.62 11.93
C ASP A 90 6.12 -22.32 12.76
N GLU A 91 5.64 -22.42 14.00
CA GLU A 91 5.44 -21.25 14.88
C GLU A 91 6.72 -20.43 15.10
N LYS A 92 7.89 -21.09 15.24
CA LYS A 92 9.17 -20.41 15.41
C LYS A 92 9.57 -19.67 14.14
N GLY A 93 9.39 -20.30 12.99
CA GLY A 93 9.64 -19.67 11.69
C GLY A 93 8.70 -18.51 11.41
N MET A 94 7.42 -18.60 11.79
CA MET A 94 6.47 -17.48 11.69
C MET A 94 6.90 -16.27 12.50
N ARG A 95 7.28 -16.44 13.78
CA ARG A 95 7.79 -15.36 14.64
C ARG A 95 9.04 -14.72 14.07
N LYS A 96 10.02 -15.52 13.62
CA LYS A 96 11.21 -15.01 12.93
C LYS A 96 10.86 -14.25 11.65
N SER A 97 9.88 -14.73 10.86
CA SER A 97 9.40 -14.03 9.66
C SER A 97 8.78 -12.68 10.00
N VAL A 98 7.95 -12.59 11.04
CA VAL A 98 7.35 -11.31 11.50
C VAL A 98 8.45 -10.34 11.96
N ALA A 99 9.42 -10.80 12.77
CA ALA A 99 10.54 -9.99 13.25
C ALA A 99 11.38 -9.45 12.09
N VAL A 100 11.74 -10.30 11.13
CA VAL A 100 12.54 -9.92 9.96
C VAL A 100 11.75 -9.00 9.04
N SER A 101 10.47 -9.26 8.77
CA SER A 101 9.63 -8.38 7.97
C SER A 101 9.53 -6.99 8.58
N THR A 102 9.36 -6.89 9.91
CA THR A 102 9.33 -5.61 10.62
C THR A 102 10.66 -4.88 10.51
N LEU A 103 11.78 -5.56 10.76
CA LEU A 103 13.12 -4.98 10.68
C LEU A 103 13.43 -4.47 9.26
N LEU A 104 13.20 -5.32 8.25
CA LEU A 104 13.46 -4.97 6.86
C LEU A 104 12.53 -3.84 6.37
N SER A 105 11.27 -3.80 6.80
CA SER A 105 10.34 -2.73 6.47
C SER A 105 10.78 -1.39 7.06
N ILE A 106 11.30 -1.37 8.29
CA ILE A 106 11.85 -0.15 8.91
C ILE A 106 13.07 0.34 8.13
N ILE A 107 14.05 -0.55 7.86
CA ILE A 107 15.25 -0.19 7.11
C ILE A 107 14.88 0.30 5.71
N PHE A 108 14.00 -0.43 5.02
CA PHE A 108 13.54 -0.08 3.69
C PHE A 108 12.82 1.28 3.67
N THR A 109 11.95 1.54 4.65
CA THR A 109 11.27 2.84 4.79
C THR A 109 12.28 3.98 4.91
N ILE A 110 13.26 3.86 5.81
CA ILE A 110 14.28 4.91 6.02
C ILE A 110 15.05 5.16 4.72
N VAL A 111 15.54 4.10 4.08
CA VAL A 111 16.34 4.21 2.85
C VAL A 111 15.51 4.79 1.71
N LEU A 112 14.29 4.28 1.50
CA LEU A 112 13.41 4.73 0.43
C LEU A 112 13.00 6.19 0.62
N THR A 113 12.55 6.57 1.82
CA THR A 113 12.16 7.95 2.14
C THR A 113 13.33 8.91 1.92
N LEU A 114 14.54 8.57 2.40
CA LEU A 114 15.72 9.40 2.19
C LEU A 114 16.03 9.57 0.71
N ILE A 115 16.06 8.49 -0.07
CA ILE A 115 16.35 8.54 -1.51
C ILE A 115 15.28 9.37 -2.22
N CYS A 116 14.00 9.12 -1.96
CA CYS A 116 12.90 9.81 -2.62
C CYS A 116 12.87 11.30 -2.28
N CYS A 117 13.04 11.67 -1.00
CA CYS A 117 13.05 13.07 -0.59
C CYS A 117 14.28 13.85 -1.14
N LEU A 118 15.46 13.22 -1.16
CA LEU A 118 16.66 13.83 -1.74
C LEU A 118 16.54 14.03 -3.26
N LEU A 119 15.89 13.12 -3.95
CA LEU A 119 15.72 13.14 -5.40
C LEU A 119 14.43 13.87 -5.85
N ALA A 120 13.56 14.30 -4.94
CA ALA A 120 12.26 14.88 -5.27
C ALA A 120 12.34 16.02 -6.29
N HIS A 121 13.24 16.99 -6.08
CA HIS A 121 13.48 18.08 -7.03
C HIS A 121 13.99 17.60 -8.39
N GLN A 122 14.89 16.63 -8.39
CA GLN A 122 15.45 16.08 -9.64
C GLN A 122 14.41 15.29 -10.43
N ILE A 123 13.55 14.55 -9.73
CA ILE A 123 12.44 13.80 -10.32
C ILE A 123 11.48 14.77 -11.05
N LEU A 124 11.09 15.88 -10.42
CA LEU A 124 10.22 16.88 -11.05
C LEU A 124 10.84 17.49 -12.30
N ARG A 125 12.15 17.79 -12.27
CA ARG A 125 12.87 18.30 -13.44
C ARG A 125 12.88 17.26 -14.59
N TRP A 126 13.09 16.01 -14.31
CA TRP A 126 13.03 14.94 -15.32
C TRP A 126 11.63 14.78 -15.92
N MET A 127 10.59 15.04 -15.14
CA MET A 127 9.21 15.00 -15.60
C MET A 127 8.80 16.22 -16.43
N GLN A 128 9.63 17.25 -16.50
CA GLN A 128 9.35 18.48 -17.26
C GLN A 128 7.98 19.11 -16.91
N ILE A 129 7.66 19.11 -15.60
CA ILE A 129 6.39 19.68 -15.11
C ILE A 129 6.41 21.21 -15.38
N PRO A 130 5.30 21.78 -15.94
CA PRO A 130 5.19 23.22 -16.16
C PRO A 130 5.45 24.04 -14.89
N GLU A 131 6.10 25.21 -15.06
CA GLU A 131 6.53 26.05 -13.94
C GLU A 131 5.36 26.57 -13.09
N ASP A 132 4.21 26.83 -13.70
CA ASP A 132 2.99 27.32 -13.08
C ASP A 132 2.39 26.36 -12.03
N ILE A 133 2.53 25.03 -12.23
CA ILE A 133 2.05 24.01 -11.29
C ILE A 133 3.17 23.30 -10.51
N SER A 134 4.44 23.63 -10.78
CA SER A 134 5.58 22.87 -10.24
C SER A 134 5.72 22.99 -8.72
N GLY A 135 5.33 24.14 -8.14
CA GLY A 135 5.32 24.35 -6.69
C GLY A 135 4.36 23.40 -5.97
N GLU A 136 3.10 23.36 -6.41
CA GLU A 136 2.10 22.48 -5.83
C GLU A 136 2.44 21.00 -6.08
N ALA A 137 2.96 20.68 -7.26
CA ALA A 137 3.43 19.33 -7.58
C ALA A 137 4.55 18.88 -6.64
N TYR A 138 5.49 19.77 -6.31
CA TYR A 138 6.55 19.49 -5.35
C TYR A 138 6.00 19.27 -3.96
N ASP A 139 5.15 20.16 -3.46
CA ASP A 139 4.59 20.06 -2.11
C ASP A 139 3.80 18.77 -1.92
N TYR A 140 2.94 18.43 -2.87
CA TYR A 140 2.18 17.18 -2.84
C TYR A 140 3.09 15.96 -2.86
N MET A 141 4.00 15.88 -3.85
CA MET A 141 4.88 14.73 -4.02
C MET A 141 5.82 14.59 -2.82
N PHE A 142 6.40 15.67 -2.32
CA PHE A 142 7.32 15.64 -1.18
C PHE A 142 6.63 15.09 0.08
N VAL A 143 5.42 15.58 0.38
CA VAL A 143 4.65 15.09 1.53
C VAL A 143 4.31 13.61 1.38
N VAL A 144 3.83 13.17 0.20
CA VAL A 144 3.53 11.75 -0.04
C VAL A 144 4.77 10.87 0.10
N LEU A 145 5.93 11.32 -0.43
CA LEU A 145 7.19 10.58 -0.33
C LEU A 145 7.73 10.55 1.11
N LEU A 146 7.56 11.63 1.86
CA LEU A 146 7.87 11.66 3.29
C LEU A 146 6.99 10.67 4.07
N GLY A 147 5.74 10.54 3.66
CA GLY A 147 4.76 9.62 4.24
C GLY A 147 4.86 8.16 3.78
N THR A 148 5.86 7.78 2.96
CA THR A 148 6.03 6.39 2.50
C THR A 148 6.10 5.38 3.64
N GLY A 149 6.56 5.80 4.82
CA GLY A 149 6.56 4.98 6.03
C GLY A 149 5.17 4.49 6.44
N ALA A 150 4.15 5.34 6.34
CA ALA A 150 2.76 4.95 6.61
C ALA A 150 2.27 3.90 5.59
N THR A 151 2.60 4.09 4.32
CA THR A 151 2.25 3.16 3.24
C THR A 151 2.94 1.80 3.41
N VAL A 152 4.25 1.78 3.71
CA VAL A 152 4.99 0.54 4.00
C VAL A 152 4.39 -0.18 5.21
N PHE A 153 4.11 0.55 6.28
CA PHE A 153 3.52 0.01 7.50
C PHE A 153 2.14 -0.60 7.24
N TYR A 154 1.27 0.13 6.52
CA TYR A 154 -0.05 -0.37 6.13
C TYR A 154 0.03 -1.64 5.30
N ASN A 155 0.86 -1.64 4.24
CA ASN A 155 1.01 -2.80 3.36
C ASN A 155 1.61 -4.00 4.10
N MET A 156 2.65 -3.78 4.94
CA MET A 156 3.27 -4.83 5.74
C MET A 156 2.25 -5.51 6.65
N ILE A 157 1.51 -4.75 7.46
CA ILE A 157 0.51 -5.31 8.38
C ILE A 157 -0.61 -6.02 7.62
N SER A 158 -1.13 -5.41 6.55
CA SER A 158 -2.16 -6.03 5.71
C SER A 158 -1.70 -7.35 5.10
N ASN A 159 -0.47 -7.42 4.59
CA ASN A 159 0.09 -8.64 4.02
C ASN A 159 0.36 -9.71 5.08
N MET A 160 0.81 -9.32 6.28
CA MET A 160 0.95 -10.26 7.41
C MET A 160 -0.38 -10.86 7.83
N LEU A 161 -1.43 -10.06 8.00
CA LEU A 161 -2.76 -10.54 8.37
C LEU A 161 -3.34 -11.47 7.30
N ARG A 162 -3.18 -11.11 6.02
CA ARG A 162 -3.58 -11.98 4.91
C ARG A 162 -2.81 -13.29 4.90
N ALA A 163 -1.51 -13.27 5.17
CA ALA A 163 -0.67 -14.47 5.27
C ALA A 163 -1.09 -15.39 6.42
N LEU A 164 -1.65 -14.83 7.49
CA LEU A 164 -2.23 -15.57 8.62
C LEU A 164 -3.70 -15.98 8.40
N GLY A 165 -4.25 -15.79 7.19
CA GLY A 165 -5.61 -16.19 6.83
C GLY A 165 -6.69 -15.16 7.17
N ASP A 166 -6.35 -13.97 7.65
CA ASP A 166 -7.30 -12.88 7.93
C ASP A 166 -7.31 -11.85 6.80
N SER A 167 -8.22 -12.02 5.85
CA SER A 167 -8.46 -11.04 4.79
C SER A 167 -9.52 -9.98 5.15
N LYS A 168 -10.26 -10.17 6.25
CA LYS A 168 -11.36 -9.29 6.65
C LYS A 168 -10.88 -8.07 7.43
N THR A 169 -9.96 -8.26 8.36
CA THR A 169 -9.42 -7.17 9.17
C THR A 169 -8.80 -6.08 8.30
N PRO A 170 -7.91 -6.36 7.31
CA PRO A 170 -7.43 -5.34 6.38
C PRO A 170 -8.55 -4.64 5.61
N LEU A 171 -9.62 -5.35 5.19
CA LEU A 171 -10.75 -4.73 4.52
C LEU A 171 -11.49 -3.72 5.41
N TYR A 172 -11.82 -4.10 6.65
CA TYR A 172 -12.52 -3.19 7.56
C TYR A 172 -11.74 -1.90 7.81
N PHE A 173 -10.44 -2.01 8.01
CA PHE A 173 -9.61 -0.84 8.24
C PHE A 173 -9.29 -0.07 6.97
N LEU A 174 -9.35 -0.69 5.80
CA LEU A 174 -9.32 0.04 4.54
C LEU A 174 -10.57 0.90 4.35
N VAL A 175 -11.77 0.35 4.62
CA VAL A 175 -13.02 1.12 4.57
C VAL A 175 -12.97 2.27 5.58
N PHE A 176 -12.51 2.00 6.81
CA PHE A 176 -12.32 3.03 7.83
C PHE A 176 -11.35 4.13 7.35
N SER A 177 -10.20 3.73 6.79
CA SER A 177 -9.20 4.65 6.23
C SER A 177 -9.79 5.52 5.13
N SER A 178 -10.60 4.94 4.24
CA SER A 178 -11.23 5.67 3.12
C SER A 178 -12.20 6.75 3.62
N VAL A 179 -13.04 6.41 4.58
CA VAL A 179 -13.98 7.38 5.20
C VAL A 179 -13.22 8.47 5.94
N LEU A 180 -12.21 8.08 6.73
CA LEU A 180 -11.36 9.02 7.47
C LEU A 180 -10.58 9.95 6.54
N ASN A 181 -10.05 9.43 5.44
CA ASN A 181 -9.33 10.23 4.46
C ASN A 181 -10.23 11.31 3.85
N ILE A 182 -11.45 10.96 3.37
CA ILE A 182 -12.41 11.94 2.85
C ILE A 182 -12.70 13.05 3.88
N PHE A 183 -12.88 12.67 5.15
CA PHE A 183 -13.11 13.64 6.21
C PHE A 183 -11.89 14.55 6.43
N LEU A 184 -10.68 13.98 6.46
CA LEU A 184 -9.44 14.72 6.65
C LEU A 184 -9.10 15.60 5.43
N ASP A 185 -9.40 15.17 4.20
CA ASP A 185 -9.24 15.98 3.00
C ASP A 185 -10.06 17.27 3.10
N ILE A 186 -11.35 17.14 3.42
CA ILE A 186 -12.22 18.30 3.61
C ILE A 186 -11.70 19.19 4.74
N LEU A 187 -11.28 18.59 5.86
CA LEU A 187 -10.77 19.32 7.04
C LEU A 187 -9.46 20.08 6.73
N PHE A 188 -8.52 19.47 6.03
CA PHE A 188 -7.21 20.08 5.79
C PHE A 188 -7.25 21.08 4.64
N ILE A 189 -8.05 20.82 3.62
CA ILE A 189 -8.13 21.66 2.45
C ILE A 189 -9.02 22.89 2.72
N VAL A 190 -10.23 22.71 3.29
CA VAL A 190 -11.21 23.79 3.39
C VAL A 190 -10.94 24.72 4.60
N PRO A 191 -11.02 24.28 5.88
CA PRO A 191 -10.78 25.20 6.99
C PRO A 191 -9.31 25.50 7.27
N PHE A 192 -8.39 24.56 7.01
CA PHE A 192 -6.97 24.76 7.29
C PHE A 192 -6.19 25.35 6.12
N HIS A 193 -6.78 25.43 4.94
CA HIS A 193 -6.17 26.01 3.73
C HIS A 193 -4.79 25.42 3.39
N MET A 194 -4.59 24.12 3.61
CA MET A 194 -3.30 23.46 3.40
C MET A 194 -3.02 23.12 1.92
N GLY A 195 -3.94 23.46 1.00
CA GLY A 195 -3.79 23.17 -0.42
C GLY A 195 -3.63 21.67 -0.72
N VAL A 196 -2.87 21.34 -1.75
CA VAL A 196 -2.60 19.94 -2.17
C VAL A 196 -1.82 19.15 -1.11
N ALA A 197 -0.98 19.81 -0.31
CA ALA A 197 -0.28 19.16 0.80
C ALA A 197 -1.26 18.64 1.85
N GLY A 198 -2.42 19.28 2.02
CA GLY A 198 -3.50 18.81 2.90
C GLY A 198 -4.04 17.44 2.49
N ALA A 199 -4.30 17.22 1.20
CA ALA A 199 -4.71 15.93 0.66
C ALA A 199 -3.64 14.85 0.91
N ALA A 200 -2.36 15.18 0.68
CA ALA A 200 -1.26 14.26 0.96
C ALA A 200 -1.20 13.86 2.45
N TRP A 201 -1.32 14.81 3.37
CA TRP A 201 -1.35 14.54 4.81
C TRP A 201 -2.57 13.73 5.23
N ALA A 202 -3.74 14.00 4.67
CA ALA A 202 -4.95 13.23 4.94
C ALA A 202 -4.77 11.75 4.56
N THR A 203 -4.17 11.50 3.40
CA THR A 203 -3.84 10.14 2.93
C THR A 203 -2.86 9.44 3.89
N ILE A 204 -1.76 10.10 4.28
CA ILE A 204 -0.75 9.53 5.16
C ILE A 204 -1.34 9.19 6.53
N LEU A 205 -2.08 10.13 7.14
CA LEU A 205 -2.67 9.94 8.47
C LEU A 205 -3.74 8.85 8.48
N SER A 206 -4.61 8.81 7.47
CA SER A 206 -5.64 7.79 7.37
C SER A 206 -5.03 6.39 7.18
N GLN A 207 -3.99 6.23 6.36
CA GLN A 207 -3.26 4.97 6.20
C GLN A 207 -2.53 4.56 7.47
N PHE A 208 -1.86 5.49 8.13
CA PHE A 208 -1.14 5.21 9.37
C PHE A 208 -2.09 4.73 10.49
N LEU A 209 -3.20 5.43 10.69
CA LEU A 209 -4.21 5.04 11.68
C LEU A 209 -4.85 3.69 11.35
N SER A 210 -5.13 3.44 10.07
CA SER A 210 -5.63 2.14 9.61
C SER A 210 -4.64 1.01 9.90
N ALA A 211 -3.35 1.22 9.62
CA ALA A 211 -2.30 0.26 9.93
C ALA A 211 -2.18 0.01 11.44
N LEU A 212 -2.23 1.08 12.24
CA LEU A 212 -2.14 1.00 13.70
C LEU A 212 -3.30 0.18 14.27
N PHE A 213 -4.53 0.48 13.87
CA PHE A 213 -5.70 -0.26 14.34
C PHE A 213 -5.70 -1.72 13.83
N SER A 214 -5.29 -1.94 12.57
CA SER A 214 -5.10 -3.31 12.05
C SER A 214 -4.07 -4.10 12.86
N LEU A 215 -2.96 -3.45 13.24
CA LEU A 215 -1.95 -4.06 14.09
C LEU A 215 -2.51 -4.38 15.49
N LEU A 216 -3.22 -3.47 16.13
CA LEU A 216 -3.79 -3.68 17.45
C LEU A 216 -4.78 -4.86 17.46
N VAL A 217 -5.63 -4.96 16.45
CA VAL A 217 -6.54 -6.11 16.29
C VAL A 217 -5.76 -7.38 15.96
N GLY A 218 -4.73 -7.28 15.12
CA GLY A 218 -3.84 -8.38 14.80
C GLY A 218 -3.12 -8.94 16.03
N LEU A 219 -2.52 -8.08 16.85
CA LEU A 219 -1.87 -8.47 18.10
C LEU A 219 -2.83 -9.18 19.06
N LYS A 220 -4.09 -8.73 19.14
CA LYS A 220 -5.10 -9.38 19.99
C LYS A 220 -5.50 -10.78 19.47
N ASN A 221 -5.55 -10.96 18.17
CA ASN A 221 -6.05 -12.20 17.54
C ASN A 221 -4.95 -13.22 17.25
N PHE A 222 -3.71 -12.75 16.97
CA PHE A 222 -2.60 -13.58 16.51
C PHE A 222 -1.38 -13.45 17.44
N PRO A 223 -1.17 -14.37 18.38
CA PRO A 223 -0.03 -14.34 19.28
C PRO A 223 1.33 -14.34 18.57
N VAL A 224 1.40 -14.83 17.34
CA VAL A 224 2.61 -14.86 16.51
C VAL A 224 3.14 -13.45 16.14
N LEU A 225 2.27 -12.43 16.20
CA LEU A 225 2.65 -11.04 15.93
C LEU A 225 3.33 -10.35 17.12
N HIS A 226 3.33 -10.97 18.32
CA HIS A 226 4.04 -10.43 19.47
C HIS A 226 5.53 -10.73 19.32
N LEU A 227 6.30 -9.68 19.14
CA LEU A 227 7.76 -9.76 18.97
C LEU A 227 8.46 -9.95 20.32
N HIS A 228 9.34 -10.94 20.40
CA HIS A 228 10.22 -11.17 21.54
C HIS A 228 11.68 -11.02 21.11
N ARG A 229 12.57 -10.71 22.03
CA ARG A 229 14.01 -10.57 21.73
C ARG A 229 14.61 -11.83 21.11
N GLU A 230 14.11 -12.99 21.49
CA GLU A 230 14.55 -14.30 20.98
C GLU A 230 14.24 -14.46 19.48
N ASP A 231 13.19 -13.80 18.95
CA ASP A 231 12.80 -13.89 17.55
C ASP A 231 13.81 -13.24 16.60
N PHE A 232 14.69 -12.38 17.14
CA PHE A 232 15.78 -11.73 16.40
C PHE A 232 17.10 -12.52 16.45
N HIS A 233 17.12 -13.71 17.10
CA HIS A 233 18.30 -14.55 17.15
C HIS A 233 18.38 -15.45 15.93
N ASP A 234 19.59 -15.52 15.32
CA ASP A 234 19.85 -16.37 14.14
C ASP A 234 18.86 -16.14 12.99
N ILE A 235 18.73 -14.88 12.56
CA ILE A 235 17.80 -14.46 11.52
C ILE A 235 18.44 -14.35 10.13
N ARG A 236 19.76 -14.61 9.98
CA ARG A 236 20.48 -14.42 8.70
C ARG A 236 19.84 -15.17 7.53
N GLY A 237 19.48 -16.43 7.73
CA GLY A 237 18.78 -17.24 6.72
C GLY A 237 17.41 -16.68 6.37
N THR A 238 16.67 -16.21 7.38
CA THR A 238 15.34 -15.62 7.19
C THR A 238 15.44 -14.27 6.46
N ILE A 239 16.42 -13.41 6.80
CA ILE A 239 16.68 -12.16 6.06
C ILE A 239 16.96 -12.46 4.58
N SER A 240 17.87 -13.40 4.30
CA SER A 240 18.22 -13.77 2.93
C SER A 240 16.98 -14.25 2.14
N LEU A 241 16.11 -15.06 2.77
CA LEU A 241 14.88 -15.53 2.14
C LEU A 241 13.92 -14.35 1.83
N HIS A 242 13.70 -13.44 2.81
CA HIS A 242 12.82 -12.29 2.63
C HIS A 242 13.32 -11.34 1.53
N LEU A 243 14.63 -11.07 1.48
CA LEU A 243 15.20 -10.23 0.44
C LEU A 243 15.13 -10.89 -0.94
N LYS A 244 15.42 -12.20 -1.03
CA LYS A 244 15.32 -12.97 -2.28
C LYS A 244 13.89 -13.09 -2.79
N THR A 245 12.88 -12.93 -1.94
CA THR A 245 11.47 -12.95 -2.34
C THR A 245 10.94 -11.54 -2.54
N GLY A 246 11.21 -10.61 -1.62
CA GLY A 246 10.68 -9.26 -1.63
C GLY A 246 11.21 -8.40 -2.79
N PHE A 247 12.52 -8.38 -3.03
CA PHE A 247 13.08 -7.59 -4.13
C PHE A 247 12.56 -8.00 -5.51
N PRO A 248 12.59 -9.28 -5.91
CA PRO A 248 12.03 -9.69 -7.20
C PRO A 248 10.54 -9.37 -7.34
N MET A 249 9.74 -9.54 -6.26
CA MET A 249 8.32 -9.17 -6.26
C MET A 249 8.13 -7.65 -6.42
N GLY A 250 8.94 -6.84 -5.74
CA GLY A 250 8.94 -5.39 -5.90
C GLY A 250 9.25 -4.97 -7.34
N PHE A 251 10.31 -5.52 -7.92
CA PHE A 251 10.65 -5.25 -9.33
C PHE A 251 9.59 -5.76 -10.29
N GLN A 252 9.01 -6.94 -10.05
CA GLN A 252 7.92 -7.48 -10.86
C GLN A 252 6.73 -6.52 -10.90
N MET A 253 6.28 -6.03 -9.74
CA MET A 253 5.18 -5.07 -9.67
C MET A 253 5.52 -3.74 -10.35
N SER A 254 6.75 -3.26 -10.22
CA SER A 254 7.21 -2.06 -10.90
C SER A 254 7.25 -2.21 -12.42
N VAL A 255 7.71 -3.36 -12.94
CA VAL A 255 7.70 -3.65 -14.37
C VAL A 255 6.27 -3.74 -14.90
N MET A 256 5.36 -4.37 -14.15
CA MET A 256 3.93 -4.37 -14.51
C MET A 256 3.35 -2.96 -14.57
N CYS A 257 3.71 -2.09 -13.63
CA CYS A 257 3.32 -0.68 -13.62
C CYS A 257 3.80 0.04 -14.89
N ILE A 258 5.07 -0.11 -15.25
CA ILE A 258 5.63 0.47 -16.50
C ILE A 258 4.89 -0.08 -17.72
N GLY A 259 4.58 -1.37 -17.75
CA GLY A 259 3.80 -1.98 -18.83
C GLY A 259 2.40 -1.39 -18.97
N GLN A 260 1.72 -1.14 -17.85
CA GLN A 260 0.41 -0.49 -17.85
C GLN A 260 0.49 0.95 -18.37
N LEU A 261 1.50 1.72 -17.96
CA LEU A 261 1.71 3.09 -18.43
C LEU A 261 2.03 3.12 -19.93
N ALA A 262 2.86 2.22 -20.42
CA ALA A 262 3.16 2.11 -21.84
C ALA A 262 1.91 1.75 -22.65
N MET A 263 1.11 0.79 -22.18
CA MET A 263 -0.16 0.42 -22.79
C MET A 263 -1.11 1.62 -22.83
N GLN A 264 -1.26 2.37 -21.74
CA GLN A 264 -2.09 3.56 -21.68
C GLN A 264 -1.63 4.61 -22.70
N THR A 265 -0.33 4.81 -22.86
CA THR A 265 0.23 5.74 -23.86
C THR A 265 -0.15 5.34 -25.28
N VAL A 266 -0.05 4.06 -25.62
CA VAL A 266 -0.46 3.54 -26.93
C VAL A 266 -1.97 3.70 -27.15
N VAL A 267 -2.78 3.35 -26.15
CA VAL A 267 -4.25 3.52 -26.23
C VAL A 267 -4.63 4.98 -26.44
N ASN A 268 -3.96 5.91 -25.74
CA ASN A 268 -4.19 7.35 -25.90
C ASN A 268 -3.87 7.82 -27.33
N SER A 269 -2.86 7.25 -28.00
CA SER A 269 -2.53 7.60 -29.37
C SER A 269 -3.56 7.11 -30.41
N LEU A 270 -4.41 6.15 -30.06
CA LEU A 270 -5.49 5.61 -30.92
C LEU A 270 -6.79 6.44 -30.88
N GLY A 271 -6.83 7.49 -30.06
CA GLY A 271 -7.94 8.43 -29.98
C GLY A 271 -9.00 8.09 -28.91
N THR A 272 -9.96 9.01 -28.75
CA THR A 272 -10.90 9.00 -27.62
C THR A 272 -11.79 7.76 -27.52
N ALA A 273 -12.20 7.19 -28.67
CA ALA A 273 -13.02 5.99 -28.71
C ALA A 273 -12.27 4.76 -28.16
N ALA A 274 -10.98 4.62 -28.51
CA ALA A 274 -10.13 3.56 -28.00
C ALA A 274 -9.87 3.71 -26.51
N VAL A 275 -9.63 4.93 -26.03
CA VAL A 275 -9.47 5.23 -24.60
C VAL A 275 -10.72 4.87 -23.81
N ALA A 276 -11.91 5.25 -24.31
CA ALA A 276 -13.18 4.92 -23.66
C ALA A 276 -13.40 3.39 -23.58
N GLY A 277 -13.16 2.68 -24.69
CA GLY A 277 -13.29 1.21 -24.75
C GLY A 277 -12.30 0.51 -23.82
N TYR A 278 -11.03 0.92 -23.83
CA TYR A 278 -10.00 0.37 -22.94
C TYR A 278 -10.32 0.63 -21.46
N THR A 279 -10.75 1.86 -21.13
CA THR A 279 -11.13 2.23 -19.77
C THR A 279 -12.32 1.41 -19.28
N ALA A 280 -13.33 1.22 -20.11
CA ALA A 280 -14.47 0.37 -19.78
C ALA A 280 -14.05 -1.10 -19.57
N ALA A 281 -13.25 -1.65 -20.48
CA ALA A 281 -12.76 -3.03 -20.38
C ALA A 281 -11.80 -3.28 -19.20
N SER A 282 -10.98 -2.29 -18.84
CA SER A 282 -10.05 -2.42 -17.70
C SER A 282 -10.72 -2.28 -16.33
N LYS A 283 -11.96 -1.76 -16.30
CA LYS A 283 -12.75 -1.60 -15.07
C LYS A 283 -13.86 -2.64 -14.92
N ALA A 284 -14.12 -3.47 -15.95
CA ALA A 284 -15.06 -4.58 -15.92
C ALA A 284 -14.44 -5.85 -15.31
#